data_d16cdaeb01ca13ef55d2abaf1fe12907
#
_entry.id   d16cdaeb01ca13ef55d2abaf1fe12907
#
_cell.length_a   1.000
_cell.length_b   1.000
_cell.length_c   1.000
_cell.angle_alpha   90.00
_cell.angle_beta   90.00
_cell.angle_gamma   90.00
#
_symmetry.space_group_name_H-M   'P 1'
#
loop_
_entity.id
_entity.type
_entity.pdbx_description
1 polymer ?
#
loop_
_entity_poly.entity_id
_entity_poly.type
_entity_poly.pdbx_seq_one_letter_code
_entity_poly.pdbx_strand_id
1 'polypeptide(L)'
;VIKVKISNIKELDENYWFQGESDNPTCKTIADHLKLIEECDLQFPIILAADGSVMDGMHRVCKAYLNGQSSLKAVKFKNTPTADFENVRLEDLAY
;
A
#
# COMPACT_ATOMS: atom_id res chain seq x y z
N VAL A 1 -1.81 12.87 9.51
CA VAL A 1 -0.74 12.33 8.67
C VAL A 1 0.50 12.11 9.52
N ILE A 2 1.00 10.90 9.50
CA ILE A 2 2.21 10.51 10.20
C ILE A 2 3.26 10.10 9.18
N LYS A 3 4.50 9.92 9.64
CA LYS A 3 5.58 9.33 8.84
C LYS A 3 5.86 7.92 9.34
N VAL A 4 5.98 6.99 8.40
CA VAL A 4 6.28 5.59 8.70
C VAL A 4 7.62 5.24 8.08
N LYS A 5 8.47 4.56 8.86
CA LYS A 5 9.74 4.06 8.32
C LYS A 5 9.47 2.91 7.37
N ILE A 6 10.10 2.96 6.19
CA ILE A 6 9.92 1.92 5.19
C ILE A 6 10.35 0.56 5.74
N SER A 7 11.39 0.53 6.56
CA SER A 7 11.87 -0.72 7.17
C SER A 7 10.84 -1.37 8.11
N ASN A 8 9.84 -0.62 8.56
CA ASN A 8 8.77 -1.15 9.41
C ASN A 8 7.59 -1.71 8.62
N ILE A 9 7.60 -1.57 7.28
CA ILE A 9 6.54 -2.07 6.43
C ILE A 9 6.89 -3.49 5.98
N LYS A 10 6.37 -4.48 6.69
CA LYS A 10 6.71 -5.88 6.45
C LYS A 10 6.21 -6.38 5.09
N GLU A 11 5.16 -5.76 4.56
CA GLU A 11 4.58 -6.15 3.27
C GLU A 11 5.55 -6.01 2.11
N LEU A 12 6.61 -5.19 2.25
CA LEU A 12 7.66 -5.11 1.22
C LEU A 12 8.37 -6.44 1.00
N ASP A 13 8.44 -7.28 2.03
CA ASP A 13 9.10 -8.57 1.97
C ASP A 13 8.11 -9.71 1.74
N GLU A 14 6.85 -9.39 1.45
CA GLU A 14 5.78 -10.36 1.29
C GLU A 14 5.23 -10.33 -0.13
N ASN A 15 4.58 -11.43 -0.51
CA ASN A 15 3.86 -11.52 -1.77
C ASN A 15 2.51 -10.83 -1.61
N TYR A 16 2.49 -9.50 -1.72
CA TYR A 16 1.32 -8.69 -1.44
C TYR A 16 0.26 -8.76 -2.54
N TRP A 17 0.68 -8.70 -3.81
CA TRP A 17 -0.25 -8.59 -4.92
C TRP A 17 -0.68 -9.93 -5.54
N PHE A 18 0.05 -11.00 -5.31
CA PHE A 18 -0.12 -12.26 -6.01
C PHE A 18 -0.56 -13.38 -5.08
N GLN A 19 -1.53 -13.09 -4.20
CA GLN A 19 -1.99 -14.04 -3.19
C GLN A 19 -3.15 -14.90 -3.65
N GLY A 20 -3.90 -14.48 -4.68
CA GLY A 20 -5.03 -15.23 -5.20
C GLY A 20 -4.63 -16.18 -6.32
N GLU A 21 -5.48 -17.17 -6.58
CA GLU A 21 -5.22 -18.13 -7.67
C GLU A 21 -5.18 -17.46 -9.04
N SER A 22 -5.92 -16.36 -9.21
CA SER A 22 -5.96 -15.61 -10.46
C SER A 22 -4.87 -14.55 -10.57
N ASP A 23 -4.11 -14.32 -9.50
CA ASP A 23 -3.12 -13.25 -9.44
C ASP A 23 -1.70 -13.80 -9.67
N ASN A 24 -1.51 -14.50 -10.75
CA ASN A 24 -0.19 -15.04 -11.07
C ASN A 24 0.79 -13.94 -11.45
N PRO A 25 2.05 -14.03 -11.02
CA PRO A 25 3.06 -13.01 -11.33
C PRO A 25 3.63 -13.19 -12.74
N THR A 26 2.78 -12.99 -13.75
CA THR A 26 3.24 -13.01 -15.14
C THR A 26 4.08 -11.77 -15.42
N CYS A 27 4.88 -11.81 -16.46
CA CYS A 27 5.67 -10.63 -16.85
C CYS A 27 4.77 -9.43 -17.10
N LYS A 28 3.59 -9.64 -17.66
CA LYS A 28 2.64 -8.56 -17.92
C LYS A 28 2.14 -7.94 -16.62
N THR A 29 1.74 -8.75 -15.64
CA THR A 29 1.25 -8.22 -14.37
C THR A 29 2.35 -7.51 -13.60
N ILE A 30 3.57 -8.01 -13.65
CA ILE A 30 4.71 -7.33 -13.03
C ILE A 30 4.96 -5.99 -13.71
N ALA A 31 4.91 -5.94 -15.03
CA ALA A 31 5.09 -4.70 -15.78
C ALA A 31 3.98 -3.69 -15.47
N ASP A 32 2.73 -4.16 -15.33
CA ASP A 32 1.61 -3.31 -14.97
C ASP A 32 1.79 -2.68 -13.57
N HIS A 33 2.24 -3.47 -12.61
CA HIS A 33 2.55 -2.96 -11.27
C HIS A 33 3.70 -1.95 -11.30
N LEU A 34 4.74 -2.22 -12.10
CA LEU A 34 5.87 -1.30 -12.23
C LEU A 34 5.41 0.04 -12.78
N LYS A 35 4.52 0.03 -13.77
CA LYS A 35 3.96 1.26 -14.33
C LYS A 35 3.20 2.05 -13.27
N LEU A 36 2.37 1.37 -12.47
CA LEU A 36 1.65 2.02 -11.38
C LEU A 36 2.59 2.59 -10.32
N ILE A 37 3.68 1.87 -10.03
CA ILE A 37 4.70 2.34 -9.10
C ILE A 37 5.33 3.64 -9.61
N GLU A 38 5.68 3.69 -10.90
CA GLU A 38 6.29 4.88 -11.49
C GLU A 38 5.35 6.06 -11.55
N GLU A 39 4.06 5.82 -11.81
CA GLU A 39 3.07 6.87 -11.99
C GLU A 39 2.47 7.40 -10.69
N CYS A 40 2.58 6.66 -9.58
CA CYS A 40 1.94 7.09 -8.34
C CYS A 40 2.62 8.34 -7.76
N ASP A 41 1.85 9.10 -7.00
CA ASP A 41 2.30 10.36 -6.40
C ASP A 41 2.57 10.16 -4.91
N LEU A 42 3.82 10.36 -4.50
CA LEU A 42 4.24 10.19 -3.10
C LEU A 42 3.73 11.32 -2.19
N GLN A 43 3.11 12.35 -2.73
CA GLN A 43 2.49 13.39 -1.92
C GLN A 43 1.24 12.89 -1.21
N PHE A 44 0.57 11.88 -1.78
CA PHE A 44 -0.58 11.25 -1.14
C PHE A 44 -0.11 10.22 -0.12
N PRO A 45 -0.71 10.21 1.09
CA PRO A 45 -0.31 9.24 2.11
C PRO A 45 -0.81 7.85 1.78
N ILE A 46 -0.10 6.84 2.28
CA ILE A 46 -0.63 5.47 2.30
C ILE A 46 -1.61 5.33 3.45
N ILE A 47 -2.43 4.29 3.41
CA ILE A 47 -3.42 4.03 4.46
C ILE A 47 -3.03 2.76 5.20
N LEU A 48 -2.93 2.87 6.52
CA LEU A 48 -2.58 1.75 7.40
C LEU A 48 -3.76 1.40 8.30
N ALA A 49 -3.91 0.11 8.56
CA ALA A 49 -4.83 -0.38 9.58
C ALA A 49 -4.27 -0.08 10.97
N ALA A 50 -5.10 -0.29 12.00
CA ALA A 50 -4.71 -0.03 13.37
C ALA A 50 -3.48 -0.85 13.80
N ASP A 51 -3.31 -2.04 13.24
CA ASP A 51 -2.16 -2.91 13.52
C ASP A 51 -0.91 -2.54 12.72
N GLY A 52 -1.00 -1.54 11.87
CA GLY A 52 0.11 -1.08 11.05
C GLY A 52 0.23 -1.73 9.67
N SER A 53 -0.66 -2.66 9.33
CA SER A 53 -0.63 -3.28 8.00
C SER A 53 -1.10 -2.31 6.93
N VAL A 54 -0.57 -2.47 5.71
CA VAL A 54 -0.92 -1.59 4.60
C VAL A 54 -2.29 -1.97 4.05
N MET A 55 -3.23 -1.02 4.11
CA MET A 55 -4.56 -1.19 3.53
C MET A 55 -4.61 -0.68 2.10
N ASP A 56 -3.90 0.40 1.80
CA ASP A 56 -3.85 0.97 0.47
C ASP A 56 -2.55 1.76 0.29
N GLY A 57 -2.07 1.80 -0.95
CA GLY A 57 -0.88 2.58 -1.28
C GLY A 57 0.40 1.77 -1.39
N MET A 58 0.31 0.46 -1.59
CA MET A 58 1.52 -0.38 -1.68
C MET A 58 2.42 0.03 -2.84
N HIS A 59 1.86 0.56 -3.94
CA HIS A 59 2.67 1.08 -5.04
C HIS A 59 3.51 2.28 -4.60
N ARG A 60 2.96 3.12 -3.72
CA ARG A 60 3.72 4.25 -3.16
C ARG A 60 4.85 3.77 -2.24
N VAL A 61 4.59 2.71 -1.47
CA VAL A 61 5.63 2.11 -0.63
C VAL A 61 6.80 1.62 -1.49
N CYS A 62 6.49 0.90 -2.57
CA CYS A 62 7.52 0.40 -3.48
C CYS A 62 8.28 1.55 -4.15
N LYS A 63 7.58 2.62 -4.56
CA LYS A 63 8.23 3.76 -5.16
C LYS A 63 9.18 4.46 -4.18
N ALA A 64 8.74 4.64 -2.94
CA ALA A 64 9.59 5.24 -1.91
C ALA A 64 10.84 4.39 -1.66
N TYR A 65 10.67 3.07 -1.62
CA TYR A 65 11.78 2.14 -1.48
C TYR A 65 12.78 2.27 -2.64
N LEU A 66 12.28 2.28 -3.88
CA LEU A 66 13.13 2.42 -5.06
C LEU A 66 13.86 3.76 -5.09
N ASN A 67 13.24 4.81 -4.57
CA ASN A 67 13.84 6.14 -4.51
C ASN A 67 14.85 6.28 -3.36
N GLY A 68 15.04 5.25 -2.56
CA GLY A 68 15.96 5.29 -1.44
C GLY A 68 15.46 6.10 -0.25
N GLN A 69 14.16 6.34 -0.16
CA GLN A 69 13.59 7.06 0.96
C GLN A 69 13.55 6.18 2.21
N SER A 70 13.74 6.79 3.38
CA SER A 70 13.69 6.05 4.65
C SER A 70 12.29 6.01 5.25
N SER A 71 11.41 6.92 4.82
CA SER A 71 10.05 7.03 5.36
C SER A 71 9.10 7.59 4.31
N LEU A 72 7.80 7.46 4.57
CA LEU A 72 6.77 8.05 3.73
C LEU A 72 5.56 8.44 4.58
N LYS A 73 4.70 9.28 4.00
CA LYS A 73 3.49 9.76 4.66
C LYS A 73 2.46 8.63 4.77
N ALA A 74 1.76 8.58 5.89
CA ALA A 74 0.72 7.59 6.13
C ALA A 74 -0.42 8.17 6.96
N VAL A 75 -1.61 7.62 6.76
CA VAL A 75 -2.75 7.81 7.64
C VAL A 75 -3.04 6.45 8.26
N LYS A 76 -3.13 6.41 9.58
CA LYS A 76 -3.36 5.17 10.31
C LYS A 76 -4.68 5.25 11.06
N PHE A 77 -5.52 4.24 10.93
CA PHE A 77 -6.75 4.15 11.71
C PHE A 77 -6.41 3.86 13.17
N LYS A 78 -7.18 4.47 14.09
CA LYS A 78 -7.05 4.18 15.52
C LYS A 78 -7.59 2.79 15.86
N ASN A 79 -8.68 2.42 15.18
CA ASN A 79 -9.29 1.11 15.31
C ASN A 79 -9.56 0.59 13.91
N THR A 80 -9.35 -0.70 13.68
CA THR A 80 -9.67 -1.29 12.40
C THR A 80 -11.19 -1.46 12.31
N PRO A 81 -11.89 -0.73 11.42
CA PRO A 81 -13.35 -0.77 11.35
C PRO A 81 -13.80 -1.99 10.56
N THR A 82 -13.89 -3.15 11.21
CA THR A 82 -14.19 -4.40 10.52
C THR A 82 -15.58 -4.42 9.88
N ALA A 83 -16.61 -4.09 10.65
CA ALA A 83 -17.99 -4.15 10.14
C ALA A 83 -18.27 -3.05 9.12
N ASP A 84 -17.89 -1.83 9.44
CA ASP A 84 -18.10 -0.70 8.53
C ASP A 84 -17.24 -0.82 7.29
N PHE A 85 -16.06 -1.38 7.43
CA PHE A 85 -15.10 -1.51 6.33
C PHE A 85 -15.60 -2.52 5.29
N GLU A 86 -16.33 -3.53 5.70
CA GLU A 86 -16.90 -4.50 4.75
C GLU A 86 -17.93 -3.87 3.82
N ASN A 87 -18.57 -2.79 4.25
CA ASN A 87 -19.58 -2.10 3.47
C ASN A 87 -19.05 -0.88 2.72
N VAL A 88 -17.79 -0.54 2.92
CA VAL A 88 -17.15 0.62 2.29
C VAL A 88 -16.00 0.12 1.42
N ARG A 89 -16.06 0.46 0.15
CA ARG A 89 -14.98 0.11 -0.77
C ARG A 89 -13.80 1.05 -0.54
N LEU A 90 -12.58 0.56 -0.80
CA LEU A 90 -11.39 1.40 -0.67
C LEU A 90 -11.48 2.65 -1.54
N GLU A 91 -12.10 2.56 -2.69
CA GLU A 91 -12.29 3.68 -3.60
C GLU A 91 -13.26 4.73 -3.06
N ASP A 92 -14.09 4.38 -2.07
CA ASP A 92 -15.00 5.32 -1.42
C ASP A 92 -14.32 6.09 -0.29
N LEU A 93 -13.10 5.69 0.07
CA LEU A 93 -12.32 6.40 1.07
C LEU A 93 -11.61 7.57 0.40
N ALA A 94 -11.72 8.75 1.00
CA ALA A 94 -11.07 9.93 0.47
C ALA A 94 -9.56 9.86 0.71
N TYR A 95 -8.78 9.85 -0.36
CA TYR A 95 -7.34 9.97 -0.28
C TYR A 95 -6.73 10.47 -1.58
#